data_ff56e3122fa35c403d419f03509817fc
#
_entry.id   ff56e3122fa35c403d419f03509817fc
#
_cell.length_a   1.000
_cell.length_b   1.000
_cell.length_c   1.000
_cell.angle_alpha   90.00
_cell.angle_beta   90.00
_cell.angle_gamma   90.00
#
_symmetry.space_group_name_H-M   'P 1'
#
loop_
_entity.id
_entity.type
_entity.pdbx_description
1 polymer ?
#
loop_
_entity_poly.entity_id
_entity_poly.type
_entity_poly.pdbx_seq_one_letter_code
_entity_poly.pdbx_strand_id
1 'polypeptide(L)'
;MRKYLFIIMMCVFLSSLAGKVSAQRYLPGQTGLELRLGGVDDFGRNVRHLRGNFQIGLALSRYNRNRSRWVVGADYVKKHYAYKETAVPKEQFTAEAGCLVPFLSDRGRNVFLSAGLSALAGYERVNRNGRLLYDGATLRNGGAFIYGFAPSFEMEAYLTDRWAFLFNVRQRVFFGSSVGHFHTVVAVGLKYIID
;
A
#
# COMPACT_ATOMS: atom_id res chain seq x y z
N MET A 1 19.01 22.95 -3.30
CA MET A 1 17.95 23.95 -3.53
C MET A 1 16.77 23.41 -4.34
N ARG A 2 16.94 22.77 -5.51
CA ARG A 2 15.83 22.21 -6.33
C ARG A 2 14.89 21.25 -5.61
N LYS A 3 15.38 20.40 -4.68
CA LYS A 3 14.57 19.44 -3.92
C LYS A 3 13.60 20.11 -2.96
N TYR A 4 14.04 21.17 -2.27
CA TYR A 4 13.19 21.92 -1.33
C TYR A 4 12.15 22.76 -2.07
N LEU A 5 12.50 23.30 -3.25
CA LEU A 5 11.56 24.05 -4.09
C LEU A 5 10.39 23.15 -4.54
N PHE A 6 10.67 21.89 -4.91
CA PHE A 6 9.62 20.92 -5.28
C PHE A 6 8.71 20.58 -4.10
N ILE A 7 9.27 20.39 -2.90
CA ILE A 7 8.49 20.12 -1.69
C ILE A 7 7.62 21.32 -1.32
N ILE A 8 8.16 22.54 -1.37
CA ILE A 8 7.42 23.76 -1.10
C ILE A 8 6.29 23.96 -2.14
N MET A 9 6.57 23.74 -3.42
CA MET A 9 5.57 23.83 -4.48
C MET A 9 4.47 22.80 -4.32
N MET A 10 4.79 21.58 -3.89
CA MET A 10 3.82 20.54 -3.59
C MET A 10 2.97 20.89 -2.36
N CYS A 11 3.56 21.48 -1.32
CA CYS A 11 2.82 21.94 -0.14
C CYS A 11 1.87 23.11 -0.48
N VAL A 12 2.32 24.07 -1.31
CA VAL A 12 1.49 25.20 -1.78
C VAL A 12 0.37 24.71 -2.69
N PHE A 13 0.63 23.74 -3.56
CA PHE A 13 -0.39 23.13 -4.41
C PHE A 13 -1.44 22.37 -3.58
N LEU A 14 -1.02 21.61 -2.55
CA LEU A 14 -1.92 20.94 -1.62
C LEU A 14 -2.74 21.92 -0.77
N SER A 15 -2.17 23.06 -0.38
CA SER A 15 -2.90 24.08 0.37
C SER A 15 -3.90 24.86 -0.47
N SER A 16 -3.66 25.02 -1.78
CA SER A 16 -4.59 25.68 -2.71
C SER A 16 -5.82 24.83 -3.06
N LEU A 17 -5.74 23.50 -2.88
CA LEU A 17 -6.87 22.58 -3.03
C LEU A 17 -7.82 22.57 -1.82
N ALA A 18 -7.47 23.24 -0.73
CA ALA A 18 -8.30 23.39 0.48
C ALA A 18 -9.46 24.37 0.30
N GLY A 19 -10.19 24.29 -0.82
CA GLY A 19 -11.46 25.00 -1.02
C GLY A 19 -12.45 24.57 0.05
N LYS A 20 -13.27 25.52 0.53
CA LYS A 20 -14.35 25.28 1.53
C LYS A 20 -15.40 24.31 0.97
N VAL A 21 -15.13 23.02 1.04
CA VAL A 21 -16.13 21.99 0.78
C VAL A 21 -16.66 21.53 2.13
N SER A 22 -17.87 21.98 2.45
CA SER A 22 -18.59 21.67 3.71
C SER A 22 -19.52 20.47 3.52
N ALA A 23 -19.02 19.37 2.93
CA ALA A 23 -19.80 18.15 2.85
C ALA A 23 -19.53 17.27 4.08
N GLN A 24 -20.57 16.58 4.56
CA GLN A 24 -20.39 15.53 5.57
C GLN A 24 -19.61 14.38 4.95
N ARG A 25 -18.29 14.42 5.15
CA ARG A 25 -17.37 13.39 4.74
C ARG A 25 -17.33 12.35 5.84
N TYR A 26 -17.32 11.10 5.50
CA TYR A 26 -17.39 10.01 6.48
C TYR A 26 -18.82 9.63 6.90
N LEU A 27 -19.67 9.34 5.91
CA LEU A 27 -21.02 8.86 6.18
C LEU A 27 -20.99 7.33 6.44
N PRO A 28 -21.66 6.86 7.51
CA PRO A 28 -21.78 5.43 7.76
C PRO A 28 -22.49 4.72 6.59
N GLY A 29 -21.94 3.60 6.16
CA GLY A 29 -22.45 2.81 5.04
C GLY A 29 -21.85 3.16 3.69
N GLN A 30 -21.20 4.31 3.54
CA GLN A 30 -20.47 4.68 2.33
C GLN A 30 -19.46 3.62 1.93
N THR A 31 -19.37 3.35 0.64
CA THR A 31 -18.38 2.43 0.06
C THR A 31 -17.42 3.21 -0.82
N GLY A 32 -16.15 2.84 -0.79
CA GLY A 32 -15.10 3.43 -1.64
C GLY A 32 -14.32 2.37 -2.38
N LEU A 33 -13.99 2.65 -3.64
CA LEU A 33 -13.04 1.88 -4.43
C LEU A 33 -11.67 2.54 -4.34
N GLU A 34 -10.66 1.78 -3.97
CA GLU A 34 -9.29 2.27 -3.76
C GLU A 34 -8.34 1.66 -4.79
N LEU A 35 -7.57 2.49 -5.47
CA LEU A 35 -6.41 2.09 -6.25
C LEU A 35 -5.16 2.55 -5.50
N ARG A 36 -4.23 1.63 -5.24
CA ARG A 36 -3.00 1.87 -4.48
C ARG A 36 -1.78 1.51 -5.30
N LEU A 37 -0.78 2.39 -5.32
CA LEU A 37 0.52 2.19 -5.97
C LEU A 37 1.62 2.50 -4.97
N GLY A 38 2.62 1.64 -4.85
CA GLY A 38 3.66 1.82 -3.84
C GLY A 38 4.98 1.18 -4.17
N GLY A 39 5.99 1.53 -3.37
CA GLY A 39 7.29 0.89 -3.32
C GLY A 39 7.40 -0.08 -2.15
N VAL A 40 8.24 -1.08 -2.29
CA VAL A 40 8.45 -2.15 -1.30
C VAL A 40 9.91 -2.19 -0.90
N ASP A 41 10.21 -2.04 0.41
CA ASP A 41 11.51 -2.22 1.08
C ASP A 41 12.69 -1.31 0.65
N ASP A 42 12.50 -0.33 -0.26
CA ASP A 42 13.61 0.44 -0.87
C ASP A 42 13.66 1.91 -0.40
N PHE A 43 13.37 2.18 0.88
CA PHE A 43 13.27 3.57 1.37
C PHE A 43 14.58 4.19 1.87
N GLY A 44 15.72 3.49 1.84
CA GLY A 44 16.95 3.95 2.49
C GLY A 44 18.23 4.04 1.65
N ARG A 45 18.31 3.47 0.48
CA ARG A 45 19.54 3.42 -0.33
C ARG A 45 19.28 3.61 -1.81
N ASN A 46 19.59 4.81 -2.32
CA ASN A 46 19.65 5.18 -3.74
C ASN A 46 18.36 4.91 -4.55
N VAL A 47 17.69 5.96 -4.93
CA VAL A 47 16.51 6.01 -5.83
C VAL A 47 16.69 5.25 -7.15
N ARG A 48 17.91 4.81 -7.47
CA ARG A 48 18.22 3.98 -8.64
C ARG A 48 17.70 2.54 -8.55
N HIS A 49 17.42 2.03 -7.33
CA HIS A 49 16.90 0.66 -7.10
C HIS A 49 15.37 0.56 -7.11
N LEU A 50 14.64 1.67 -7.16
CA LEU A 50 13.17 1.70 -7.34
C LEU A 50 12.71 1.08 -8.68
N ARG A 51 13.63 0.78 -9.59
CA ARG A 51 13.34 0.24 -10.94
C ARG A 51 12.76 -1.18 -10.98
N GLY A 52 12.36 -1.78 -9.88
CA GLY A 52 11.85 -3.14 -9.93
C GLY A 52 10.98 -3.58 -8.76
N ASN A 53 10.93 -2.83 -7.66
CA ASN A 53 10.21 -3.21 -6.45
C ASN A 53 8.95 -2.34 -6.30
N PHE A 54 7.81 -2.85 -6.73
CA PHE A 54 6.56 -2.09 -6.70
C PHE A 54 5.40 -2.93 -6.21
N GLN A 55 4.38 -2.25 -5.72
CA GLN A 55 3.07 -2.80 -5.38
C GLN A 55 1.98 -2.08 -6.17
N ILE A 56 1.01 -2.85 -6.65
CA ILE A 56 -0.28 -2.35 -7.16
C ILE A 56 -1.36 -3.06 -6.36
N GLY A 57 -2.34 -2.31 -5.87
CA GLY A 57 -3.46 -2.85 -5.10
C GLY A 57 -4.79 -2.23 -5.48
N LEU A 58 -5.82 -3.05 -5.43
CA LEU A 58 -7.22 -2.63 -5.53
C LEU A 58 -7.95 -3.06 -4.27
N ALA A 59 -8.75 -2.17 -3.69
CA ALA A 59 -9.53 -2.50 -2.52
C ALA A 59 -10.91 -1.81 -2.53
N LEU A 60 -11.83 -2.44 -1.83
CA LEU A 60 -13.11 -1.87 -1.46
C LEU A 60 -13.07 -1.52 0.01
N SER A 61 -13.53 -0.33 0.34
CA SER A 61 -13.65 0.12 1.72
C SER A 61 -15.08 0.48 2.06
N ARG A 62 -15.50 0.19 3.29
CA ARG A 62 -16.83 0.52 3.81
C ARG A 62 -16.73 1.18 5.16
N TYR A 63 -17.37 2.33 5.30
CA TYR A 63 -17.36 3.10 6.53
C TYR A 63 -18.44 2.64 7.50
N ASN A 64 -18.05 2.50 8.77
CA ASN A 64 -18.94 2.12 9.86
C ASN A 64 -19.46 3.34 10.64
N ARG A 65 -20.49 3.13 11.47
CA ARG A 65 -21.06 4.18 12.36
C ARG A 65 -20.05 4.72 13.38
N ASN A 66 -19.11 3.89 13.83
CA ASN A 66 -18.06 4.27 14.78
C ASN A 66 -16.84 4.93 14.12
N ARG A 67 -16.98 5.42 12.88
CA ARG A 67 -15.90 5.98 12.06
C ARG A 67 -14.79 5.01 11.67
N SER A 68 -14.85 3.74 12.07
CA SER A 68 -13.92 2.74 11.54
C SER A 68 -14.28 2.41 10.08
N ARG A 69 -13.31 1.85 9.38
CA ARG A 69 -13.49 1.46 7.98
C ARG A 69 -12.98 0.05 7.77
N TRP A 70 -13.83 -0.81 7.23
CA TRP A 70 -13.41 -2.10 6.71
C TRP A 70 -12.81 -1.93 5.33
N VAL A 71 -11.74 -2.67 5.07
CA VAL A 71 -11.07 -2.70 3.78
C VAL A 71 -10.88 -4.15 3.36
N VAL A 72 -11.31 -4.49 2.16
CA VAL A 72 -11.10 -5.80 1.55
C VAL A 72 -10.51 -5.57 0.16
N GLY A 73 -9.41 -6.23 -0.15
CA GLY A 73 -8.72 -5.97 -1.40
C GLY A 73 -7.76 -7.06 -1.83
N ALA A 74 -7.06 -6.78 -2.91
CA ALA A 74 -6.00 -7.61 -3.44
C ALA A 74 -4.81 -6.76 -3.86
N ASP A 75 -3.61 -7.25 -3.57
CA ASP A 75 -2.35 -6.61 -3.91
C ASP A 75 -1.49 -7.53 -4.77
N TYR A 76 -0.87 -6.97 -5.79
CA TYR A 76 0.25 -7.55 -6.51
C TYR A 76 1.53 -6.83 -6.10
N VAL A 77 2.52 -7.60 -5.69
CA VAL A 77 3.85 -7.11 -5.32
C VAL A 77 4.88 -7.80 -6.17
N LYS A 78 5.77 -7.01 -6.77
CA LYS A 78 6.96 -7.50 -7.45
C LYS A 78 8.20 -6.94 -6.76
N LYS A 79 9.12 -7.82 -6.40
CA LYS A 79 10.40 -7.49 -5.78
C LYS A 79 11.54 -8.27 -6.43
N HIS A 80 12.72 -7.67 -6.52
CA HIS A 80 13.92 -8.32 -7.01
C HIS A 80 14.91 -8.51 -5.87
N TYR A 81 15.41 -9.72 -5.74
CA TYR A 81 16.48 -10.07 -4.82
C TYR A 81 17.77 -10.22 -5.58
N ALA A 82 18.83 -9.57 -5.10
CA ALA A 82 20.17 -9.75 -5.67
C ALA A 82 20.69 -11.15 -5.33
N TYR A 83 21.02 -11.93 -6.35
CA TYR A 83 21.69 -13.21 -6.22
C TYR A 83 22.93 -13.20 -7.11
N LYS A 84 24.13 -13.15 -6.49
CA LYS A 84 25.40 -12.94 -7.22
C LYS A 84 25.31 -11.72 -8.15
N GLU A 85 25.45 -11.90 -9.46
CA GLU A 85 25.37 -10.86 -10.47
C GLU A 85 23.97 -10.70 -11.11
N THR A 86 22.98 -11.51 -10.69
CA THR A 86 21.64 -11.54 -11.28
C THR A 86 20.55 -11.18 -10.24
N ALA A 87 19.48 -10.54 -10.71
CA ALA A 87 18.31 -10.24 -9.90
C ALA A 87 17.25 -11.34 -10.09
N VAL A 88 16.90 -12.04 -9.01
CA VAL A 88 15.84 -13.04 -9.00
C VAL A 88 14.51 -12.38 -8.68
N PRO A 89 13.52 -12.42 -9.59
CA PRO A 89 12.21 -11.83 -9.35
C PRO A 89 11.39 -12.68 -8.36
N LYS A 90 10.78 -12.00 -7.39
CA LYS A 90 9.76 -12.53 -6.49
C LYS A 90 8.46 -11.79 -6.77
N GLU A 91 7.41 -12.53 -7.00
CA GLU A 91 6.06 -12.02 -7.24
C GLU A 91 5.13 -12.55 -6.14
N GLN A 92 4.27 -11.68 -5.61
CA GLN A 92 3.29 -12.05 -4.58
C GLN A 92 1.92 -11.53 -4.99
N PHE A 93 0.94 -12.43 -4.94
CA PHE A 93 -0.48 -12.10 -5.06
C PHE A 93 -1.12 -12.33 -3.70
N THR A 94 -1.65 -11.28 -3.09
CA THR A 94 -2.24 -11.36 -1.76
C THR A 94 -3.63 -10.74 -1.74
N ALA A 95 -4.57 -11.44 -1.15
CA ALA A 95 -5.83 -10.87 -0.68
C ALA A 95 -5.62 -10.26 0.71
N GLU A 96 -6.33 -9.20 1.00
CA GLU A 96 -6.34 -8.56 2.31
C GLU A 96 -7.75 -8.32 2.82
N ALA A 97 -7.93 -8.42 4.13
CA ALA A 97 -9.12 -7.97 4.84
C ALA A 97 -8.68 -7.32 6.14
N GLY A 98 -9.11 -6.09 6.40
CA GLY A 98 -8.65 -5.33 7.55
C GLY A 98 -9.62 -4.26 8.00
N CYS A 99 -9.25 -3.64 9.11
CA CYS A 99 -9.98 -2.53 9.69
C CYS A 99 -9.02 -1.37 9.98
N LEU A 100 -9.44 -0.16 9.61
CA LEU A 100 -8.76 1.08 9.96
C LEU A 100 -9.64 1.90 10.89
N VAL A 101 -9.00 2.48 11.92
CA VAL A 101 -9.66 3.33 12.92
C VAL A 101 -9.01 4.70 12.86
N PRO A 102 -9.75 5.77 12.57
CA PRO A 102 -9.22 7.12 12.59
C PRO A 102 -8.97 7.55 14.04
N PHE A 103 -7.77 8.06 14.29
CA PHE A 103 -7.37 8.56 15.61
C PHE A 103 -7.14 10.07 15.62
N LEU A 104 -6.92 10.68 14.45
CA LEU A 104 -6.77 12.13 14.30
C LEU A 104 -7.50 12.62 13.06
N SER A 105 -8.11 13.81 13.16
CA SER A 105 -8.69 14.50 12.01
C SER A 105 -8.48 16.02 12.16
N ASP A 106 -8.39 16.73 11.02
CA ASP A 106 -8.39 18.17 11.02
C ASP A 106 -9.77 18.75 11.42
N ARG A 107 -9.81 20.05 11.76
CA ARG A 107 -11.04 20.74 12.12
C ARG A 107 -12.09 20.75 10.99
N GLY A 108 -11.64 20.78 9.74
CA GLY A 108 -12.48 20.75 8.55
C GLY A 108 -12.95 19.36 8.17
N ARG A 109 -12.45 18.32 8.85
CA ARG A 109 -12.70 16.91 8.52
C ARG A 109 -12.40 16.57 7.06
N ASN A 110 -11.35 17.20 6.53
CA ASN A 110 -10.84 16.97 5.19
C ASN A 110 -9.70 15.94 5.17
N VAL A 111 -8.97 15.85 6.30
CA VAL A 111 -7.83 14.94 6.45
C VAL A 111 -8.06 14.07 7.68
N PHE A 112 -7.89 12.76 7.50
CA PHE A 112 -7.98 11.76 8.56
C PHE A 112 -6.68 10.98 8.61
N LEU A 113 -6.16 10.78 9.83
CA LEU A 113 -5.09 9.83 10.10
C LEU A 113 -5.69 8.61 10.78
N SER A 114 -5.43 7.45 10.21
CA SER A 114 -5.99 6.18 10.67
C SER A 114 -4.87 5.19 10.95
N ALA A 115 -5.04 4.38 11.97
CA ALA A 115 -4.24 3.19 12.22
C ALA A 115 -5.09 1.95 11.94
N GLY A 116 -4.47 0.90 11.43
CA GLY A 116 -5.20 -0.30 11.06
C GLY A 116 -4.39 -1.57 11.15
N LEU A 117 -5.13 -2.66 11.07
CA LEU A 117 -4.59 -4.01 10.99
C LEU A 117 -5.35 -4.79 9.93
N SER A 118 -4.62 -5.46 9.04
CA SER A 118 -5.18 -6.31 7.99
C SER A 118 -4.62 -7.73 8.12
N ALA A 119 -5.46 -8.73 7.91
CA ALA A 119 -5.05 -10.10 7.64
C ALA A 119 -4.73 -10.24 6.15
N LEU A 120 -3.70 -11.01 5.84
CA LEU A 120 -3.19 -11.25 4.49
C LEU A 120 -3.17 -12.75 4.22
N ALA A 121 -3.58 -13.15 3.02
CA ALA A 121 -3.42 -14.50 2.52
C ALA A 121 -3.12 -14.47 1.02
N GLY A 122 -2.25 -15.34 0.53
CA GLY A 122 -1.91 -15.31 -0.87
C GLY A 122 -0.90 -16.35 -1.30
N TYR A 123 -0.32 -16.11 -2.45
CA TYR A 123 0.66 -16.99 -3.06
C TYR A 123 1.87 -16.19 -3.53
N GLU A 124 3.06 -16.72 -3.26
CA GLU A 124 4.30 -16.16 -3.78
C GLU A 124 4.92 -17.07 -4.84
N ARG A 125 5.56 -16.45 -5.81
CA ARG A 125 6.35 -17.12 -6.85
C ARG A 125 7.74 -16.52 -6.87
N VAL A 126 8.75 -17.40 -6.83
CA VAL A 126 10.16 -17.01 -6.95
C VAL A 126 10.66 -17.52 -8.29
N ASN A 127 11.42 -16.72 -9.03
CA ASN A 127 11.98 -17.04 -10.34
C ASN A 127 10.92 -17.57 -11.33
N ARG A 128 9.68 -17.05 -11.31
CA ARG A 128 8.58 -17.51 -12.16
C ARG A 128 8.29 -19.01 -12.09
N ASN A 129 8.52 -19.64 -10.93
CA ASN A 129 8.51 -21.09 -10.69
C ASN A 129 9.65 -21.87 -11.39
N GLY A 130 10.61 -21.22 -11.99
CA GLY A 130 11.82 -21.86 -12.53
C GLY A 130 12.71 -22.38 -11.40
N ARG A 131 12.95 -23.68 -11.36
CA ARG A 131 13.79 -24.29 -10.32
C ARG A 131 15.29 -24.10 -10.59
N LEU A 132 15.70 -23.94 -11.84
CA LEU A 132 17.09 -23.73 -12.23
C LEU A 132 17.41 -22.24 -12.31
N LEU A 133 18.48 -21.85 -11.67
CA LEU A 133 19.13 -20.56 -11.86
C LEU A 133 20.14 -20.66 -13.01
N TYR A 134 20.57 -19.53 -13.55
CA TYR A 134 21.52 -19.47 -14.68
C TYR A 134 22.86 -20.14 -14.40
N ASP A 135 23.24 -20.29 -13.13
CA ASP A 135 24.50 -20.94 -12.68
C ASP A 135 24.33 -22.43 -12.33
N GLY A 136 23.20 -23.04 -12.69
CA GLY A 136 22.87 -24.43 -12.41
C GLY A 136 22.43 -24.71 -10.97
N ALA A 137 22.37 -23.69 -10.11
CA ALA A 137 21.84 -23.85 -8.76
C ALA A 137 20.32 -24.07 -8.80
N THR A 138 19.82 -24.97 -7.96
CA THR A 138 18.39 -25.32 -7.90
C THR A 138 17.72 -24.61 -6.73
N LEU A 139 16.65 -23.86 -7.03
CA LEU A 139 15.76 -23.29 -6.01
C LEU A 139 14.90 -24.41 -5.39
N ARG A 140 14.98 -24.56 -4.08
CA ARG A 140 14.20 -25.58 -3.34
C ARG A 140 12.69 -25.36 -3.43
N ASN A 141 12.22 -24.10 -3.42
CA ASN A 141 10.81 -23.72 -3.48
C ASN A 141 10.59 -22.64 -4.54
N GLY A 142 9.94 -23.00 -5.66
CA GLY A 142 9.55 -22.05 -6.71
C GLY A 142 8.28 -21.24 -6.36
N GLY A 143 7.46 -21.73 -5.43
CA GLY A 143 6.24 -21.05 -4.97
C GLY A 143 5.77 -21.58 -3.63
N ALA A 144 5.11 -20.73 -2.85
CA ALA A 144 4.57 -21.06 -1.54
C ALA A 144 3.27 -20.30 -1.27
N PHE A 145 2.37 -20.93 -0.52
CA PHE A 145 1.23 -20.24 0.10
C PHE A 145 1.76 -19.40 1.28
N ILE A 146 1.35 -18.14 1.31
CA ILE A 146 1.75 -17.19 2.34
C ILE A 146 0.50 -16.64 3.04
N TYR A 147 0.61 -16.44 4.34
CA TYR A 147 -0.41 -15.79 5.15
C TYR A 147 0.26 -14.90 6.19
N GLY A 148 -0.49 -13.95 6.72
CA GLY A 148 0.10 -13.03 7.68
C GLY A 148 -0.80 -11.88 8.04
N PHE A 149 -0.18 -10.82 8.52
CA PHE A 149 -0.89 -9.60 8.91
C PHE A 149 -0.08 -8.36 8.52
N ALA A 150 -0.75 -7.22 8.46
CA ALA A 150 -0.12 -5.94 8.19
C ALA A 150 -0.70 -4.83 9.09
N PRO A 151 0.03 -4.40 10.13
CA PRO A 151 -0.22 -3.11 10.75
C PRO A 151 0.03 -1.99 9.73
N SER A 152 -0.81 -0.98 9.76
CA SER A 152 -0.75 0.14 8.80
C SER A 152 -1.10 1.47 9.43
N PHE A 153 -0.49 2.53 8.89
CA PHE A 153 -0.90 3.91 9.10
C PHE A 153 -1.33 4.49 7.77
N GLU A 154 -2.45 5.18 7.75
CA GLU A 154 -2.99 5.77 6.55
C GLU A 154 -3.44 7.21 6.79
N MET A 155 -3.05 8.09 5.88
CA MET A 155 -3.60 9.43 5.74
C MET A 155 -4.58 9.43 4.57
N GLU A 156 -5.81 9.86 4.84
CA GLU A 156 -6.86 10.04 3.86
C GLU A 156 -7.17 11.53 3.76
N ALA A 157 -6.97 12.12 2.60
CA ALA A 157 -7.24 13.53 2.32
C ALA A 157 -8.30 13.67 1.24
N TYR A 158 -9.45 14.23 1.59
CA TYR A 158 -10.54 14.46 0.65
C TYR A 158 -10.22 15.63 -0.27
N LEU A 159 -10.16 15.36 -1.56
CA LEU A 159 -9.98 16.36 -2.62
C LEU A 159 -11.31 16.94 -3.06
N THR A 160 -12.33 16.08 -3.13
CA THR A 160 -13.72 16.42 -3.45
C THR A 160 -14.64 15.53 -2.61
N ASP A 161 -15.95 15.64 -2.77
CA ASP A 161 -16.92 14.78 -2.07
C ASP A 161 -16.82 13.30 -2.49
N ARG A 162 -16.29 13.04 -3.69
CA ARG A 162 -16.16 11.68 -4.23
C ARG A 162 -14.72 11.17 -4.35
N TRP A 163 -13.74 12.06 -4.31
CA TRP A 163 -12.34 11.69 -4.47
C TRP A 163 -11.54 11.97 -3.21
N ALA A 164 -10.82 10.98 -2.74
CA ALA A 164 -9.85 11.12 -1.67
C ALA A 164 -8.48 10.61 -2.11
N PHE A 165 -7.45 11.34 -1.71
CA PHE A 165 -6.06 10.93 -1.82
C PHE A 165 -5.70 10.08 -0.60
N LEU A 166 -4.97 8.99 -0.82
CA LEU A 166 -4.48 8.09 0.21
C LEU A 166 -2.96 8.12 0.24
N PHE A 167 -2.41 8.20 1.43
CA PHE A 167 -1.01 7.89 1.69
C PHE A 167 -0.95 6.83 2.77
N ASN A 168 -0.32 5.70 2.47
CA ASN A 168 -0.34 4.53 3.34
C ASN A 168 1.08 4.01 3.59
N VAL A 169 1.39 3.73 4.85
CA VAL A 169 2.60 3.04 5.29
C VAL A 169 2.17 1.78 6.01
N ARG A 170 2.62 0.63 5.54
CA ARG A 170 2.28 -0.66 6.14
C ARG A 170 3.50 -1.55 6.27
N GLN A 171 3.53 -2.30 7.36
CA GLN A 171 4.51 -3.35 7.58
C GLN A 171 3.82 -4.71 7.37
N ARG A 172 4.17 -5.41 6.31
CA ARG A 172 3.63 -6.75 6.02
C ARG A 172 4.49 -7.79 6.72
N VAL A 173 3.87 -8.66 7.48
CA VAL A 173 4.51 -9.78 8.18
C VAL A 173 3.92 -11.07 7.62
N PHE A 174 4.75 -11.88 6.96
CA PHE A 174 4.32 -13.13 6.34
C PHE A 174 4.89 -14.35 7.02
N PHE A 175 4.06 -15.37 7.12
CA PHE A 175 4.40 -16.73 7.47
C PHE A 175 4.31 -17.61 6.21
N GLY A 176 5.11 -18.68 6.17
CA GLY A 176 5.16 -19.58 5.02
C GLY A 176 5.95 -19.04 3.82
N SER A 177 6.49 -17.82 3.89
CA SER A 177 7.35 -17.27 2.84
C SER A 177 8.70 -17.97 2.81
N SER A 178 9.17 -18.29 1.62
CA SER A 178 10.51 -18.90 1.40
C SER A 178 11.63 -17.87 1.43
N VAL A 179 11.32 -16.58 1.23
CA VAL A 179 12.32 -15.49 1.17
C VAL A 179 11.76 -14.23 1.81
N GLY A 180 12.26 -13.88 3.00
CA GLY A 180 11.91 -12.65 3.73
C GLY A 180 10.49 -12.67 4.31
N HIS A 181 10.40 -12.44 5.61
CA HIS A 181 9.12 -12.42 6.35
C HIS A 181 8.55 -11.03 6.53
N PHE A 182 9.39 -9.99 6.43
CA PHE A 182 9.03 -8.59 6.69
C PHE A 182 9.18 -7.76 5.43
N HIS A 183 8.12 -7.05 5.07
CA HIS A 183 8.12 -6.13 3.92
C HIS A 183 7.45 -4.82 4.30
N THR A 184 8.24 -3.74 4.26
CA THR A 184 7.71 -2.39 4.42
C THR A 184 7.21 -1.87 3.09
N VAL A 185 5.99 -1.38 3.07
CA VAL A 185 5.36 -0.80 1.89
C VAL A 185 4.98 0.63 2.19
N VAL A 186 5.35 1.55 1.30
CA VAL A 186 4.84 2.91 1.27
C VAL A 186 4.11 3.11 -0.04
N ALA A 187 2.84 3.45 0.04
CA ALA A 187 1.96 3.58 -1.11
C ALA A 187 1.22 4.91 -1.11
N VAL A 188 0.93 5.38 -2.30
CA VAL A 188 -0.05 6.43 -2.56
C VAL A 188 -1.24 5.81 -3.27
N GLY A 189 -2.41 6.43 -3.11
CA GLY A 189 -3.61 5.91 -3.75
C GLY A 189 -4.65 6.97 -4.00
N LEU A 190 -5.62 6.59 -4.80
CA LEU A 190 -6.84 7.34 -5.03
C LEU A 190 -8.02 6.47 -4.62
N LYS A 191 -8.95 7.07 -3.90
CA LYS A 191 -10.21 6.47 -3.53
C LYS A 191 -11.34 7.22 -4.22
N TYR A 192 -12.23 6.47 -4.82
CA TYR A 192 -13.49 6.95 -5.33
C TYR A 192 -14.63 6.47 -4.43
N ILE A 193 -15.41 7.41 -3.90
CA ILE A 193 -16.57 7.13 -3.05
C ILE A 193 -17.76 6.80 -3.94
N ILE A 194 -18.31 5.62 -3.70
CA ILE A 194 -19.51 5.09 -4.34
C ILE A 194 -20.62 5.19 -3.29
N ASP A 195 -21.68 5.86 -3.58
CA ASP A 195 -22.85 5.99 -2.69
C ASP A 195 -23.63 4.68 -2.60
#